data_4d59242fe13c01b833a89e4df1f9a826
#
_entry.id   4d59242fe13c01b833a89e4df1f9a826
#
_cell.length_a   1.000
_cell.length_b   1.000
_cell.length_c   1.000
_cell.angle_alpha   90.00
_cell.angle_beta   90.00
_cell.angle_gamma   90.00
#
_symmetry.space_group_name_H-M   'P 1'
#
loop_
_entity.id
_entity.type
_entity.pdbx_description
1 polymer ?
#
loop_
_entity_poly.entity_id
_entity_poly.type
_entity_poly.pdbx_seq_one_letter_code
_entity_poly.pdbx_strand_id
1 'polypeptide(L)'
;QYQKEKLEEQYLREREQERLEGFMDMYRVGREINHWRHDMLAELNVLYRMQKNGKYPEVERYMEKLCSELKAYPELPQPTGNEGLDAALMRIIPKCREKEIHFSYVILGKPDKVDPMLLGNLMDNLLCNGMEACQDVSGGKEMELVMREQGDGLEISLENSIGESVLENNPKLTSRKQEKEKHG
;
A
#
# COMPACT_ATOMS: atom_id res chain seq x y z
N GLN A 1 -18.20 -36.99 21.47
CA GLN A 1 -16.75 -37.10 21.75
C GLN A 1 -15.97 -37.16 20.41
N TYR A 2 -16.25 -38.11 19.51
CA TYR A 2 -15.60 -38.28 18.21
C TYR A 2 -15.66 -37.04 17.29
N GLN A 3 -16.82 -36.32 17.27
CA GLN A 3 -16.95 -35.06 16.47
C GLN A 3 -16.09 -33.95 17.04
N LYS A 4 -15.91 -33.84 18.33
CA LYS A 4 -15.07 -32.82 18.98
C LYS A 4 -13.59 -33.09 18.69
N GLU A 5 -13.15 -34.33 18.79
CA GLU A 5 -11.77 -34.74 18.47
C GLU A 5 -11.42 -34.43 16.98
N LYS A 6 -12.35 -34.71 16.07
CA LYS A 6 -12.18 -34.44 14.65
C LYS A 6 -12.10 -32.92 14.36
N LEU A 7 -12.87 -32.09 15.06
CA LEU A 7 -12.85 -30.64 14.93
C LEU A 7 -11.54 -30.07 15.47
N GLU A 8 -11.05 -30.57 16.61
CA GLU A 8 -9.76 -30.19 17.18
C GLU A 8 -8.60 -30.53 16.23
N GLU A 9 -8.66 -31.73 15.62
CA GLU A 9 -7.64 -32.15 14.65
C GLU A 9 -7.65 -31.28 13.38
N GLN A 10 -8.82 -30.88 12.87
CA GLN A 10 -8.93 -29.97 11.75
C GLN A 10 -8.35 -28.58 12.09
N TYR A 11 -8.72 -28.02 13.23
CA TYR A 11 -8.21 -26.73 13.70
C TYR A 11 -6.68 -26.72 13.86
N LEU A 12 -6.11 -27.81 14.39
CA LEU A 12 -4.65 -27.94 14.51
C LEU A 12 -3.97 -28.00 13.15
N ARG A 13 -4.54 -28.73 12.19
CA ARG A 13 -4.01 -28.80 10.80
C ARG A 13 -4.07 -27.44 10.09
N GLU A 14 -5.18 -26.72 10.22
CA GLU A 14 -5.33 -25.38 9.64
C GLU A 14 -4.28 -24.42 10.22
N ARG A 15 -4.11 -24.40 11.54
CA ARG A 15 -3.07 -23.57 12.19
C ARG A 15 -1.65 -23.94 11.77
N GLU A 16 -1.38 -25.21 11.57
CA GLU A 16 -0.07 -25.67 11.13
C GLU A 16 0.21 -25.28 9.68
N GLN A 17 -0.83 -25.33 8.84
CA GLN A 17 -0.76 -24.88 7.44
C GLN A 17 -0.54 -23.37 7.35
N GLU A 18 -1.30 -22.57 8.08
CA GLU A 18 -1.11 -21.09 8.15
C GLU A 18 0.32 -20.75 8.60
N ARG A 19 0.84 -21.46 9.59
CA ARG A 19 2.22 -21.25 10.08
C ARG A 19 3.27 -21.60 9.04
N LEU A 20 3.04 -22.67 8.27
CA LEU A 20 3.92 -23.08 7.17
C LEU A 20 3.89 -22.06 6.03
N GLU A 21 2.71 -21.58 5.66
CA GLU A 21 2.55 -20.54 4.64
C GLU A 21 3.28 -19.25 5.05
N GLY A 22 3.09 -18.78 6.28
CA GLY A 22 3.81 -17.61 6.82
C GLY A 22 5.32 -17.80 6.84
N PHE A 23 5.81 -19.00 7.15
CA PHE A 23 7.24 -19.31 7.09
C PHE A 23 7.77 -19.28 5.65
N MET A 24 7.01 -19.85 4.70
CA MET A 24 7.39 -19.84 3.28
C MET A 24 7.41 -18.44 2.70
N ASP A 25 6.47 -17.59 3.09
CA ASP A 25 6.44 -16.18 2.70
C ASP A 25 7.65 -15.42 3.25
N MET A 26 7.97 -15.60 4.52
CA MET A 26 9.16 -14.99 5.12
C MET A 26 10.46 -15.48 4.44
N TYR A 27 10.54 -16.77 4.10
CA TYR A 27 11.66 -17.32 3.37
C TYR A 27 11.79 -16.73 1.96
N ARG A 28 10.67 -16.53 1.26
CA ARG A 28 10.61 -15.88 -0.06
C ARG A 28 11.13 -14.44 0.02
N VAL A 29 10.63 -13.65 0.96
CA VAL A 29 11.08 -12.26 1.20
C VAL A 29 12.57 -12.22 1.53
N GLY A 30 13.05 -13.09 2.41
CA GLY A 30 14.48 -13.19 2.74
C GLY A 30 15.36 -13.50 1.53
N ARG A 31 14.87 -14.33 0.62
CA ARG A 31 15.58 -14.65 -0.63
C ARG A 31 15.61 -13.47 -1.59
N GLU A 32 14.51 -12.74 -1.71
CA GLU A 32 14.42 -11.52 -2.53
C GLU A 32 15.36 -10.43 -2.02
N ILE A 33 15.43 -10.20 -0.70
CA ILE A 33 16.36 -9.26 -0.07
C ILE A 33 17.81 -9.66 -0.34
N ASN A 34 18.14 -10.94 -0.27
CA ASN A 34 19.48 -11.42 -0.56
C ASN A 34 19.84 -11.23 -2.04
N HIS A 35 18.91 -11.44 -2.95
CA HIS A 35 19.11 -11.19 -4.38
C HIS A 35 19.33 -9.71 -4.66
N TRP A 36 18.48 -8.86 -4.13
CA TRP A 36 18.63 -7.40 -4.23
C TRP A 36 19.99 -6.91 -3.67
N ARG A 37 20.41 -7.44 -2.51
CA ARG A 37 21.71 -7.11 -1.93
C ARG A 37 22.87 -7.51 -2.85
N HIS A 38 22.78 -8.68 -3.48
CA HIS A 38 23.78 -9.17 -4.41
C HIS A 38 23.90 -8.24 -5.63
N ASP A 39 22.75 -7.84 -6.18
CA ASP A 39 22.69 -6.96 -7.34
C ASP A 39 23.24 -5.57 -7.01
N MET A 40 22.87 -5.00 -5.87
CA MET A 40 23.43 -3.73 -5.40
C MET A 40 24.94 -3.77 -5.23
N LEU A 41 25.48 -4.85 -4.70
CA LEU A 41 26.93 -5.02 -4.59
C LEU A 41 27.62 -5.11 -5.96
N ALA A 42 26.98 -5.75 -6.95
CA ALA A 42 27.50 -5.80 -8.31
C ALA A 42 27.56 -4.40 -8.95
N GLU A 43 26.47 -3.61 -8.80
CA GLU A 43 26.40 -2.23 -9.30
C GLU A 43 27.48 -1.32 -8.66
N LEU A 44 27.62 -1.39 -7.33
CA LEU A 44 28.66 -0.65 -6.61
C LEU A 44 30.08 -1.04 -7.06
N ASN A 45 30.33 -2.33 -7.35
CA ASN A 45 31.61 -2.78 -7.87
C ASN A 45 31.90 -2.25 -9.28
N VAL A 46 30.87 -2.12 -10.13
CA VAL A 46 31.00 -1.50 -11.46
C VAL A 46 31.43 -0.03 -11.32
N LEU A 47 30.72 0.74 -10.47
CA LEU A 47 31.05 2.13 -10.17
C LEU A 47 32.49 2.28 -9.64
N TYR A 48 32.86 1.44 -8.68
CA TYR A 48 34.21 1.45 -8.11
C TYR A 48 35.31 1.21 -9.17
N ARG A 49 35.09 0.25 -10.08
CA ARG A 49 36.02 -0.02 -11.17
C ARG A 49 36.12 1.14 -12.16
N MET A 50 35.00 1.76 -12.52
CA MET A 50 34.98 2.94 -13.38
C MET A 50 35.76 4.10 -12.77
N GLN A 51 35.51 4.38 -11.48
CA GLN A 51 36.25 5.42 -10.74
C GLN A 51 37.74 5.14 -10.69
N LYS A 52 38.14 3.90 -10.38
CA LYS A 52 39.56 3.50 -10.31
C LYS A 52 40.28 3.66 -11.66
N ASN A 53 39.55 3.51 -12.77
CA ASN A 53 40.08 3.66 -14.12
C ASN A 53 40.00 5.11 -14.64
N GLY A 54 39.67 6.09 -13.80
CA GLY A 54 39.57 7.51 -14.17
C GLY A 54 38.43 7.89 -15.09
N LYS A 55 37.40 7.04 -15.20
CA LYS A 55 36.22 7.24 -16.06
C LYS A 55 35.14 8.04 -15.35
N TYR A 56 35.49 9.24 -14.87
CA TYR A 56 34.57 10.07 -14.07
C TYR A 56 33.23 10.45 -14.77
N PRO A 57 33.26 10.83 -16.08
CA PRO A 57 31.99 11.15 -16.76
C PRO A 57 31.05 9.94 -16.91
N GLU A 58 31.63 8.74 -17.08
CA GLU A 58 30.86 7.51 -17.15
C GLU A 58 30.29 7.12 -15.77
N VAL A 59 31.03 7.38 -14.68
CA VAL A 59 30.54 7.17 -13.31
C VAL A 59 29.33 8.05 -13.03
N GLU A 60 29.41 9.34 -13.36
CA GLU A 60 28.29 10.28 -13.17
C GLU A 60 27.04 9.84 -13.91
N ARG A 61 27.16 9.53 -15.21
CA ARG A 61 26.03 9.04 -16.02
C ARG A 61 25.45 7.74 -15.50
N TYR A 62 26.29 6.83 -15.01
CA TYR A 62 25.84 5.55 -14.47
C TYR A 62 25.11 5.73 -13.13
N MET A 63 25.61 6.63 -12.28
CA MET A 63 24.91 7.01 -11.03
C MET A 63 23.54 7.64 -11.30
N GLU A 64 23.46 8.57 -12.26
CA GLU A 64 22.19 9.18 -12.66
C GLU A 64 21.18 8.13 -13.13
N LYS A 65 21.66 7.15 -13.94
CA LYS A 65 20.82 6.03 -14.37
C LYS A 65 20.31 5.20 -13.19
N LEU A 66 21.19 4.78 -12.28
CA LEU A 66 20.81 4.01 -11.09
C LEU A 66 19.84 4.78 -10.20
N CYS A 67 20.08 6.07 -9.98
CA CYS A 67 19.16 6.92 -9.22
C CYS A 67 17.79 7.01 -9.89
N SER A 68 17.73 7.11 -11.22
CA SER A 68 16.45 7.15 -11.94
C SER A 68 15.70 5.82 -11.88
N GLU A 69 16.42 4.70 -11.96
CA GLU A 69 15.85 3.36 -11.80
C GLU A 69 15.32 3.15 -10.39
N LEU A 70 16.07 3.55 -9.35
CA LEU A 70 15.62 3.45 -7.96
C LEU A 70 14.39 4.32 -7.69
N LYS A 71 14.32 5.53 -8.24
CA LYS A 71 13.13 6.40 -8.14
C LYS A 71 11.91 5.83 -8.86
N ALA A 72 12.10 4.96 -9.85
CA ALA A 72 11.01 4.27 -10.54
C ALA A 72 10.39 3.14 -9.70
N TYR A 73 11.13 2.61 -8.71
CA TYR A 73 10.55 1.67 -7.74
C TYR A 73 9.54 2.39 -6.86
N PRO A 74 8.36 1.81 -6.66
CA PRO A 74 7.38 2.39 -5.75
C PRO A 74 7.97 2.48 -4.34
N GLU A 75 7.96 3.68 -3.76
CA GLU A 75 8.23 3.82 -2.34
C GLU A 75 7.18 3.01 -1.59
N LEU A 76 7.64 1.99 -0.86
CA LEU A 76 6.76 1.28 0.06
C LEU A 76 6.40 2.22 1.20
N PRO A 77 5.13 2.27 1.60
CA PRO A 77 4.73 3.05 2.76
C PRO A 77 5.52 2.58 3.98
N GLN A 78 5.96 3.52 4.80
CA GLN A 78 6.61 3.17 6.06
C GLN A 78 5.59 2.48 6.97
N PRO A 79 6.00 1.42 7.70
CA PRO A 79 5.11 0.74 8.63
C PRO A 79 4.49 1.72 9.62
N THR A 80 3.17 1.73 9.71
CA THR A 80 2.42 2.61 10.61
C THR A 80 2.26 2.03 12.02
N GLY A 81 2.58 0.75 12.17
CA GLY A 81 2.34 -0.03 13.38
C GLY A 81 0.96 -0.71 13.41
N ASN A 82 0.16 -0.58 12.35
CA ASN A 82 -1.10 -1.28 12.19
C ASN A 82 -1.13 -2.03 10.84
N GLU A 83 -1.12 -3.36 10.89
CA GLU A 83 -1.02 -4.21 9.70
C GLU A 83 -2.18 -4.00 8.71
N GLY A 84 -3.37 -3.69 9.21
CA GLY A 84 -4.54 -3.42 8.36
C GLY A 84 -4.39 -2.12 7.56
N LEU A 85 -3.92 -1.06 8.22
CA LEU A 85 -3.62 0.22 7.58
C LEU A 85 -2.48 0.08 6.57
N ASP A 86 -1.40 -0.62 6.95
CA ASP A 86 -0.25 -0.86 6.08
C ASP A 86 -0.68 -1.62 4.82
N ALA A 87 -1.50 -2.65 4.96
CA ALA A 87 -2.03 -3.40 3.84
C ALA A 87 -2.93 -2.54 2.92
N ALA A 88 -3.76 -1.65 3.47
CA ALA A 88 -4.59 -0.74 2.70
C ALA A 88 -3.74 0.26 1.91
N LEU A 89 -2.72 0.86 2.55
CA LEU A 89 -1.77 1.77 1.89
C LEU A 89 -0.98 1.07 0.77
N MET A 90 -0.50 -0.15 1.01
CA MET A 90 0.20 -0.95 -0.01
C MET A 90 -0.67 -1.24 -1.23
N ARG A 91 -1.98 -1.39 -1.07
CA ARG A 91 -2.91 -1.63 -2.17
C ARG A 91 -3.26 -0.36 -2.95
N ILE A 92 -3.42 0.77 -2.26
CA ILE A 92 -3.93 2.00 -2.89
C ILE A 92 -2.83 2.80 -3.60
N ILE A 93 -1.63 2.89 -3.05
CA ILE A 93 -0.53 3.71 -3.59
C ILE A 93 -0.22 3.35 -5.06
N PRO A 94 -0.01 2.07 -5.43
CA PRO A 94 0.23 1.70 -6.82
C PRO A 94 -0.94 2.06 -7.73
N LYS A 95 -2.18 1.87 -7.29
CA LYS A 95 -3.39 2.18 -8.06
C LYS A 95 -3.56 3.68 -8.30
N CYS A 96 -3.25 4.52 -7.30
CA CYS A 96 -3.27 5.97 -7.45
C CYS A 96 -2.24 6.41 -8.49
N ARG A 97 -1.03 5.86 -8.45
CA ARG A 97 0.02 6.15 -9.44
C ARG A 97 -0.39 5.74 -10.85
N GLU A 98 -0.94 4.54 -11.02
CA GLU A 98 -1.45 4.04 -12.31
C GLU A 98 -2.54 4.93 -12.90
N LYS A 99 -3.35 5.58 -12.04
CA LYS A 99 -4.44 6.48 -12.43
C LYS A 99 -4.04 7.97 -12.44
N GLU A 100 -2.76 8.26 -12.28
CA GLU A 100 -2.21 9.63 -12.21
C GLU A 100 -2.85 10.47 -11.09
N ILE A 101 -3.19 9.85 -9.96
CA ILE A 101 -3.70 10.51 -8.76
C ILE A 101 -2.52 10.80 -7.84
N HIS A 102 -2.31 12.08 -7.50
CA HIS A 102 -1.35 12.48 -6.49
C HIS A 102 -1.90 12.15 -5.10
N PHE A 103 -1.44 11.05 -4.53
CA PHE A 103 -1.85 10.61 -3.19
C PHE A 103 -0.78 10.96 -2.16
N SER A 104 -1.18 11.71 -1.13
CA SER A 104 -0.37 11.99 0.06
C SER A 104 -1.07 11.50 1.32
N TYR A 105 -0.28 11.17 2.35
CA TYR A 105 -0.84 10.80 3.65
C TYR A 105 0.05 11.26 4.79
N VAL A 106 -0.59 11.61 5.91
CA VAL A 106 0.06 12.00 7.17
C VAL A 106 -0.60 11.26 8.33
N ILE A 107 0.20 10.52 9.10
CA ILE A 107 -0.27 9.76 10.25
C ILE A 107 0.34 10.36 11.51
N LEU A 108 -0.49 11.07 12.27
CA LEU A 108 -0.16 11.75 13.52
C LEU A 108 -0.89 11.06 14.67
N GLY A 109 -0.49 9.85 15.00
CA GLY A 109 -1.13 9.08 16.07
C GLY A 109 -0.61 7.65 16.12
N LYS A 110 -1.20 6.87 17.00
CA LYS A 110 -0.85 5.46 17.20
C LYS A 110 -1.99 4.55 16.74
N PRO A 111 -2.02 4.20 15.46
CA PRO A 111 -3.05 3.31 14.93
C PRO A 111 -2.94 1.87 15.44
N ASP A 112 -1.83 1.52 16.11
CA ASP A 112 -1.57 0.22 16.74
C ASP A 112 -2.59 -0.18 17.81
N LYS A 113 -3.33 0.79 18.38
CA LYS A 113 -4.40 0.55 19.35
C LYS A 113 -5.73 0.09 18.74
N VAL A 114 -5.90 0.23 17.43
CA VAL A 114 -7.14 -0.12 16.72
C VAL A 114 -7.00 -1.51 16.13
N ASP A 115 -8.08 -2.29 16.18
CA ASP A 115 -8.12 -3.62 15.55
C ASP A 115 -7.72 -3.52 14.07
N PRO A 116 -6.69 -4.27 13.62
CA PRO A 116 -6.15 -4.17 12.27
C PRO A 116 -7.18 -4.50 11.19
N MET A 117 -8.05 -5.49 11.42
CA MET A 117 -9.07 -5.89 10.44
C MET A 117 -10.13 -4.79 10.28
N LEU A 118 -10.55 -4.19 11.40
CA LEU A 118 -11.51 -3.08 11.39
C LEU A 118 -10.94 -1.87 10.66
N LEU A 119 -9.72 -1.46 11.02
CA LEU A 119 -9.07 -0.31 10.40
C LEU A 119 -8.75 -0.56 8.92
N GLY A 120 -8.27 -1.73 8.57
CA GLY A 120 -8.00 -2.12 7.19
C GLY A 120 -9.25 -2.05 6.30
N ASN A 121 -10.37 -2.62 6.75
CA ASN A 121 -11.64 -2.57 6.02
C ASN A 121 -12.19 -1.14 5.87
N LEU A 122 -12.08 -0.34 6.92
CA LEU A 122 -12.49 1.07 6.87
C LEU A 122 -11.65 1.84 5.86
N MET A 123 -10.34 1.69 5.93
CA MET A 123 -9.40 2.37 5.03
C MET A 123 -9.56 1.95 3.58
N ASP A 124 -9.74 0.67 3.30
CA ASP A 124 -10.04 0.18 1.94
C ASP A 124 -11.28 0.85 1.35
N ASN A 125 -12.36 0.94 2.14
CA ASN A 125 -13.58 1.58 1.68
C ASN A 125 -13.40 3.09 1.44
N LEU A 126 -12.75 3.80 2.36
CA LEU A 126 -12.51 5.24 2.23
C LEU A 126 -11.60 5.55 1.04
N LEU A 127 -10.46 4.86 0.93
CA LEU A 127 -9.47 5.10 -0.12
C LEU A 127 -10.00 4.72 -1.50
N CYS A 128 -10.75 3.62 -1.61
CA CYS A 128 -11.40 3.25 -2.87
C CYS A 128 -12.44 4.29 -3.30
N ASN A 129 -13.26 4.79 -2.38
CA ASN A 129 -14.24 5.83 -2.69
C ASN A 129 -13.57 7.14 -3.14
N GLY A 130 -12.51 7.58 -2.45
CA GLY A 130 -11.73 8.76 -2.84
C GLY A 130 -11.10 8.59 -4.23
N MET A 131 -10.51 7.43 -4.49
CA MET A 131 -9.92 7.12 -5.80
C MET A 131 -10.98 7.09 -6.92
N GLU A 132 -12.15 6.51 -6.68
CA GLU A 132 -13.28 6.50 -7.63
C GLU A 132 -13.74 7.92 -7.94
N ALA A 133 -13.85 8.80 -6.94
CA ALA A 133 -14.24 10.19 -7.12
C ALA A 133 -13.24 11.01 -7.95
N CYS A 134 -11.95 10.70 -7.83
CA CYS A 134 -10.90 11.34 -8.63
C CYS A 134 -10.92 10.95 -10.12
N GLN A 135 -11.61 9.86 -10.53
CA GLN A 135 -11.57 9.40 -11.92
C GLN A 135 -12.23 10.36 -12.88
N ASP A 136 -13.29 11.03 -12.46
CA ASP A 136 -14.10 11.93 -13.30
C ASP A 136 -13.52 13.37 -13.35
N VAL A 137 -12.35 13.60 -12.76
CA VAL A 137 -11.69 14.91 -12.74
C VAL A 137 -10.82 15.08 -13.99
N SER A 138 -11.05 16.18 -14.73
CA SER A 138 -10.22 16.57 -15.88
C SER A 138 -9.10 17.50 -15.43
N GLY A 139 -8.03 17.01 -14.85
CA GLY A 139 -6.90 17.82 -14.40
C GLY A 139 -6.40 17.36 -13.06
N GLY A 140 -5.46 18.01 -12.43
CA GLY A 140 -4.73 17.57 -11.24
C GLY A 140 -5.58 16.78 -10.22
N LYS A 141 -5.43 15.48 -10.26
CA LYS A 141 -6.15 14.54 -9.38
C LYS A 141 -5.38 14.42 -8.08
N GLU A 142 -5.99 14.85 -7.00
CA GLU A 142 -5.35 14.85 -5.68
C GLU A 142 -6.20 14.07 -4.67
N MET A 143 -5.53 13.36 -3.77
CA MET A 143 -6.15 12.67 -2.65
C MET A 143 -5.21 12.76 -1.45
N GLU A 144 -5.70 13.26 -0.32
CA GLU A 144 -4.94 13.43 0.91
C GLU A 144 -5.61 12.73 2.08
N LEU A 145 -4.85 11.87 2.77
CA LEU A 145 -5.28 11.18 3.98
C LEU A 145 -4.56 11.78 5.19
N VAL A 146 -5.33 12.24 6.16
CA VAL A 146 -4.79 12.67 7.46
C VAL A 146 -5.41 11.83 8.55
N MET A 147 -4.57 11.23 9.39
CA MET A 147 -4.99 10.47 10.57
C MET A 147 -4.37 11.11 11.82
N ARG A 148 -5.19 11.42 12.83
CA ARG A 148 -4.75 12.04 14.09
C ARG A 148 -5.31 11.29 15.28
N GLU A 149 -4.57 11.31 16.38
CA GLU A 149 -5.09 10.86 17.68
C GLU A 149 -5.98 11.95 18.27
N GLN A 150 -7.22 11.59 18.65
CA GLN A 150 -8.18 12.51 19.26
C GLN A 150 -8.85 11.82 20.45
N GLY A 151 -8.48 12.23 21.66
CA GLY A 151 -8.92 11.57 22.88
C GLY A 151 -8.50 10.11 22.92
N ASP A 152 -9.45 9.19 23.10
CA ASP A 152 -9.21 7.73 23.10
C ASP A 152 -9.37 7.08 21.71
N GLY A 153 -9.57 7.89 20.66
CA GLY A 153 -9.83 7.40 19.29
C GLY A 153 -8.90 8.00 18.24
N LEU A 154 -9.15 7.60 17.01
CA LEU A 154 -8.50 8.15 15.81
C LEU A 154 -9.51 8.99 15.02
N GLU A 155 -9.12 10.22 14.69
CA GLU A 155 -9.78 11.03 13.68
C GLU A 155 -9.13 10.72 12.33
N ILE A 156 -9.95 10.39 11.33
CA ILE A 156 -9.51 10.07 9.97
C ILE A 156 -10.20 11.04 9.03
N SER A 157 -9.41 11.83 8.29
CA SER A 157 -9.88 12.74 7.25
C SER A 157 -9.32 12.27 5.91
N LEU A 158 -10.19 12.15 4.92
CA LEU A 158 -9.80 11.91 3.54
C LEU A 158 -10.39 13.03 2.67
N GLU A 159 -9.52 13.80 2.05
CA GLU A 159 -9.87 14.81 1.06
C GLU A 159 -9.48 14.32 -0.33
N ASN A 160 -10.34 14.58 -1.32
CA ASN A 160 -10.07 14.18 -2.70
C ASN A 160 -10.67 15.14 -3.70
N SER A 161 -10.05 15.25 -4.87
CA SER A 161 -10.62 15.95 -6.01
C SER A 161 -11.93 15.32 -6.46
N ILE A 162 -12.89 16.16 -6.85
CA ILE A 162 -14.18 15.74 -7.43
C ILE A 162 -14.44 16.48 -8.73
N GLY A 163 -15.03 15.81 -9.73
CA GLY A 163 -15.41 16.45 -10.99
C GLY A 163 -16.64 17.36 -10.85
N GLU A 164 -17.67 16.87 -10.18
CA GLU A 164 -18.92 17.59 -9.92
C GLU A 164 -19.34 17.41 -8.47
N SER A 165 -20.08 18.37 -7.91
CA SER A 165 -20.55 18.29 -6.54
C SER A 165 -21.48 17.09 -6.35
N VAL A 166 -21.05 16.17 -5.45
CA VAL A 166 -21.84 14.97 -5.12
C VAL A 166 -23.19 15.36 -4.50
N LEU A 167 -23.22 16.45 -3.70
CA LEU A 167 -24.45 16.92 -3.04
C LEU A 167 -25.45 17.51 -4.03
N GLU A 168 -25.01 18.13 -5.12
CA GLU A 168 -25.88 18.64 -6.17
C GLU A 168 -26.51 17.51 -6.98
N ASN A 169 -25.72 16.47 -7.30
CA ASN A 169 -26.17 15.36 -8.14
C ASN A 169 -26.78 14.19 -7.36
N ASN A 170 -26.54 14.09 -6.06
CA ASN A 170 -27.05 13.05 -5.18
C ASN A 170 -27.32 13.59 -3.76
N PRO A 171 -28.29 14.50 -3.58
CA PRO A 171 -28.56 15.14 -2.29
C PRO A 171 -28.96 14.17 -1.17
N LYS A 172 -29.37 12.96 -1.51
CA LYS A 172 -29.71 11.89 -0.54
C LYS A 172 -28.55 10.96 -0.24
N LEU A 173 -27.36 11.16 -0.83
CA LEU A 173 -26.18 10.32 -0.68
C LEU A 173 -26.46 8.81 -0.86
N THR A 174 -27.34 8.47 -1.77
CA THR A 174 -27.66 7.06 -2.06
C THR A 174 -26.51 6.40 -2.81
N SER A 175 -26.16 5.17 -2.43
CA SER A 175 -25.07 4.43 -3.08
C SER A 175 -25.42 4.09 -4.53
N ARG A 176 -24.54 4.47 -5.46
CA ARG A 176 -24.64 4.11 -6.89
C ARG A 176 -24.30 2.63 -7.17
N LYS A 177 -23.74 1.91 -6.20
CA LYS A 177 -23.30 0.50 -6.38
C LYS A 177 -24.45 -0.49 -6.49
N GLN A 178 -25.66 -0.16 -6.03
CA GLN A 178 -26.84 -1.04 -6.10
C GLN A 178 -27.48 -1.14 -7.50
N GLU A 179 -27.18 -0.25 -8.43
CA GLU A 179 -27.75 -0.30 -9.78
C GLU A 179 -26.99 -1.20 -10.77
N LYS A 180 -25.73 -1.55 -10.50
CA LYS A 180 -24.91 -2.40 -11.40
C LYS A 180 -25.10 -3.91 -11.20
N GLU A 181 -25.65 -4.35 -10.07
CA GLU A 181 -25.90 -5.78 -9.80
C GLU A 181 -27.24 -6.32 -10.32
N LYS A 182 -28.09 -5.46 -10.93
CA LYS A 182 -29.39 -5.89 -11.49
C LYS A 182 -29.37 -6.26 -12.97
N HIS A 183 -28.21 -6.23 -13.65
CA HIS A 183 -28.08 -6.56 -15.06
C HIS A 183 -26.86 -7.49 -15.28
N GLY A 184 -26.91 -8.68 -14.67
CA GLY A 184 -26.00 -9.79 -14.93
C GLY A 184 -26.74 -11.10 -14.75
#